data_9b7a13b8888e2c9c80d6db65342f95ad
#
_entry.id   9b7a13b8888e2c9c80d6db65342f95ad
#
_cell.length_a   1.000
_cell.length_b   1.000
_cell.length_c   1.000
_cell.angle_alpha   90.00
_cell.angle_beta   90.00
_cell.angle_gamma   90.00
#
_symmetry.space_group_name_H-M   'P 1'
#
loop_
_entity.id
_entity.type
_entity.pdbx_description
1 polymer ?
#
loop_
_entity_poly.entity_id
_entity_poly.type
_entity_poly.pdbx_seq_one_letter_code
_entity_poly.pdbx_strand_id
1 'polypeptide(L)'
;VIIITLAFVSFCSYLYALGRSDGGHIKQTTGVLILFFSILIFFNFLKFSEEFFKKNFSIITIFTLIIIFVFNLKIDFKNIYSHSDRFNDFIFLEDKEYLSEDQNYLVENMKPLLENYDCIQLFTYDAALPYLLKKPNCTKYYFIYSLGSVNDQNDLIKNMNDTSLVIYSGQTDNWGTSPQKKFTIVNNYINSEFSKTKKRLDWKIKLR
;
A
#
# COMPACT_ATOMS: atom_id res chain seq x y z
N VAL A 1 7.55 -3.33 -31.80
CA VAL A 1 8.14 -2.86 -30.55
C VAL A 1 7.05 -2.74 -29.48
N ILE A 2 6.01 -1.90 -29.65
CA ILE A 2 4.97 -1.64 -28.63
C ILE A 2 4.30 -2.92 -28.11
N ILE A 3 3.90 -3.84 -28.99
CA ILE A 3 3.24 -5.09 -28.60
C ILE A 3 4.16 -5.97 -27.73
N ILE A 4 5.44 -6.06 -28.09
CA ILE A 4 6.43 -6.83 -27.33
C ILE A 4 6.64 -6.20 -25.96
N THR A 5 6.74 -4.87 -25.88
CA THR A 5 6.87 -4.16 -24.60
C THR A 5 5.65 -4.38 -23.71
N LEU A 6 4.44 -4.27 -24.25
CA LEU A 6 3.20 -4.51 -23.50
C LEU A 6 3.09 -5.97 -23.02
N ALA A 7 3.47 -6.94 -23.86
CA ALA A 7 3.50 -8.35 -23.49
C ALA A 7 4.49 -8.59 -22.34
N PHE A 8 5.68 -7.99 -22.42
CA PHE A 8 6.68 -8.09 -21.37
C PHE A 8 6.22 -7.47 -20.06
N VAL A 9 5.66 -6.26 -20.10
CA VAL A 9 5.09 -5.59 -18.91
C VAL A 9 3.96 -6.43 -18.29
N SER A 10 3.06 -6.97 -19.13
CA SER A 10 1.97 -7.83 -18.65
C SER A 10 2.49 -9.11 -17.99
N PHE A 11 3.53 -9.72 -18.55
CA PHE A 11 4.17 -10.91 -18.00
C PHE A 11 4.86 -10.59 -16.66
N CYS A 12 5.63 -9.51 -16.57
CA CYS A 12 6.25 -9.08 -15.31
C CYS A 12 5.20 -8.77 -14.24
N SER A 13 4.10 -8.10 -14.62
CA SER A 13 2.99 -7.81 -13.71
C SER A 13 2.33 -9.10 -13.21
N TYR A 14 2.16 -10.10 -14.07
CA TYR A 14 1.62 -11.40 -13.69
C TYR A 14 2.55 -12.15 -12.71
N LEU A 15 3.87 -12.16 -12.97
CA LEU A 15 4.84 -12.76 -12.05
C LEU A 15 4.85 -12.06 -10.68
N TYR A 16 4.70 -10.74 -10.68
CA TYR A 16 4.57 -9.96 -9.43
C TYR A 16 3.32 -10.36 -8.63
N ALA A 17 2.18 -10.58 -9.30
CA ALA A 17 0.95 -11.04 -8.65
C ALA A 17 1.07 -12.45 -8.09
N LEU A 18 1.78 -13.35 -8.78
CA LEU A 18 2.02 -14.71 -8.28
C LEU A 18 2.83 -14.74 -6.98
N GLY A 19 3.75 -13.76 -6.81
CA GLY A 19 4.51 -13.59 -5.57
C GLY A 19 3.71 -12.99 -4.40
N ARG A 20 2.55 -12.43 -4.68
CA ARG A 20 1.65 -11.81 -3.71
C ARG A 20 0.20 -12.19 -3.99
N SER A 21 -0.27 -13.22 -3.32
CA SER A 21 -1.62 -13.79 -3.52
C SER A 21 -2.76 -12.99 -2.85
N ASP A 22 -2.55 -11.71 -2.49
CA ASP A 22 -3.64 -10.89 -1.98
C ASP A 22 -4.53 -10.31 -3.11
N GLY A 23 -5.82 -10.18 -2.81
CA GLY A 23 -6.83 -9.77 -3.80
C GLY A 23 -6.59 -8.38 -4.41
N GLY A 24 -5.84 -7.49 -3.74
CA GLY A 24 -5.51 -6.16 -4.24
C GLY A 24 -4.50 -6.21 -5.39
N HIS A 25 -3.45 -7.01 -5.24
CA HIS A 25 -2.42 -7.17 -6.27
C HIS A 25 -2.94 -7.93 -7.50
N ILE A 26 -3.82 -8.93 -7.29
CA ILE A 26 -4.48 -9.64 -8.39
C ILE A 26 -5.34 -8.68 -9.22
N LYS A 27 -6.11 -7.80 -8.58
CA LYS A 27 -6.92 -6.80 -9.31
C LYS A 27 -6.08 -5.85 -10.16
N GLN A 28 -4.95 -5.36 -9.64
CA GLN A 28 -4.07 -4.44 -10.37
C GLN A 28 -3.46 -5.10 -11.61
N THR A 29 -2.99 -6.33 -11.48
CA THR A 29 -2.37 -7.07 -12.59
C THR A 29 -3.39 -7.55 -13.62
N THR A 30 -4.60 -7.91 -13.18
CA THR A 30 -5.71 -8.26 -14.08
C THR A 30 -6.07 -7.09 -14.98
N GLY A 31 -6.07 -5.85 -14.45
CA GLY A 31 -6.31 -4.64 -15.25
C GLY A 31 -5.32 -4.46 -16.40
N VAL A 32 -4.02 -4.67 -16.14
CA VAL A 32 -2.97 -4.60 -17.18
C VAL A 32 -3.15 -5.68 -18.25
N LEU A 33 -3.48 -6.91 -17.85
CA LEU A 33 -3.74 -8.01 -18.78
C LEU A 33 -4.98 -7.73 -19.65
N ILE A 34 -6.06 -7.27 -19.06
CA ILE A 34 -7.29 -6.90 -19.82
C ILE A 34 -6.97 -5.80 -20.84
N LEU A 35 -6.21 -4.77 -20.42
CA LEU A 35 -5.80 -3.70 -21.34
C LEU A 35 -4.98 -4.25 -22.51
N PHE A 36 -4.00 -5.13 -22.22
CA PHE A 36 -3.18 -5.75 -23.27
C PHE A 36 -4.02 -6.56 -24.26
N PHE A 37 -4.89 -7.44 -23.77
CA PHE A 37 -5.79 -8.21 -24.65
C PHE A 37 -6.75 -7.33 -25.41
N SER A 38 -7.29 -6.27 -24.80
CA SER A 38 -8.16 -5.32 -25.48
C SER A 38 -7.44 -4.63 -26.64
N ILE A 39 -6.18 -4.24 -26.45
CA ILE A 39 -5.35 -3.63 -27.48
C ILE A 39 -5.11 -4.65 -28.62
N LEU A 40 -4.77 -5.91 -28.33
CA LEU A 40 -4.58 -6.94 -29.35
C LEU A 40 -5.84 -7.20 -30.16
N ILE A 41 -6.99 -7.34 -29.49
CA ILE A 41 -8.29 -7.52 -30.17
C ILE A 41 -8.59 -6.32 -31.03
N PHE A 42 -8.36 -5.11 -30.56
CA PHE A 42 -8.58 -3.88 -31.30
C PHE A 42 -7.72 -3.79 -32.56
N PHE A 43 -6.42 -4.09 -32.47
CA PHE A 43 -5.55 -4.09 -33.65
C PHE A 43 -5.96 -5.15 -34.69
N ASN A 44 -6.33 -6.35 -34.24
CA ASN A 44 -6.83 -7.38 -35.15
C ASN A 44 -8.16 -6.99 -35.81
N PHE A 45 -9.05 -6.34 -35.04
CA PHE A 45 -10.31 -5.84 -35.56
C PHE A 45 -10.11 -4.72 -36.60
N LEU A 46 -9.17 -3.79 -36.34
CA LEU A 46 -8.83 -2.75 -37.31
C LEU A 46 -8.31 -3.33 -38.62
N LYS A 47 -7.37 -4.30 -38.52
CA LYS A 47 -6.84 -4.97 -39.70
C LYS A 47 -7.92 -5.69 -40.52
N PHE A 48 -8.83 -6.39 -39.84
CA PHE A 48 -9.97 -7.04 -40.44
C PHE A 48 -10.92 -6.02 -41.08
N SER A 49 -11.18 -4.88 -40.45
CA SER A 49 -12.04 -3.83 -40.97
C SER A 49 -11.45 -3.13 -42.22
N GLU A 50 -10.12 -2.95 -42.27
CA GLU A 50 -9.42 -2.41 -43.44
C GLU A 50 -9.54 -3.31 -44.66
N GLU A 51 -9.55 -4.63 -44.49
CA GLU A 51 -9.71 -5.60 -45.55
C GLU A 51 -11.17 -5.69 -46.07
N PHE A 52 -12.16 -5.49 -45.16
CA PHE A 52 -13.59 -5.64 -45.49
C PHE A 52 -14.33 -4.34 -45.82
N PHE A 53 -13.88 -3.22 -45.28
CA PHE A 53 -14.57 -1.92 -45.39
C PHE A 53 -13.64 -0.85 -45.97
N LYS A 54 -14.19 0.01 -46.84
CA LYS A 54 -13.45 1.17 -47.35
C LYS A 54 -12.94 2.05 -46.19
N LYS A 55 -11.81 2.71 -46.39
CA LYS A 55 -11.01 3.50 -45.40
C LYS A 55 -11.83 4.39 -44.45
N ASN A 56 -12.98 4.92 -44.87
CA ASN A 56 -13.82 5.78 -44.02
C ASN A 56 -14.57 5.02 -42.92
N PHE A 57 -14.82 3.74 -43.08
CA PHE A 57 -15.49 2.93 -42.05
C PHE A 57 -14.59 2.63 -40.89
N SER A 58 -13.27 2.47 -41.12
CA SER A 58 -12.26 2.27 -40.08
C SER A 58 -12.25 3.45 -39.11
N ILE A 59 -12.33 4.67 -39.59
CA ILE A 59 -12.33 5.90 -38.77
C ILE A 59 -13.58 5.94 -37.89
N ILE A 60 -14.75 5.63 -38.44
CA ILE A 60 -16.00 5.62 -37.67
C ILE A 60 -15.95 4.55 -36.57
N THR A 61 -15.41 3.37 -36.89
CA THR A 61 -15.28 2.28 -35.93
C THR A 61 -14.34 2.65 -34.77
N ILE A 62 -13.19 3.29 -35.08
CA ILE A 62 -12.26 3.78 -34.06
C ILE A 62 -12.97 4.79 -33.15
N PHE A 63 -13.68 5.74 -33.71
CA PHE A 63 -14.41 6.76 -32.95
C PHE A 63 -15.48 6.13 -32.04
N THR A 64 -16.24 5.17 -32.57
CA THR A 64 -17.27 4.46 -31.80
C THR A 64 -16.65 3.67 -30.63
N LEU A 65 -15.54 2.98 -30.85
CA LEU A 65 -14.86 2.25 -29.80
C LEU A 65 -14.26 3.16 -28.74
N ILE A 66 -13.71 4.32 -29.12
CA ILE A 66 -13.25 5.34 -28.15
C ILE A 66 -14.42 5.85 -27.30
N ILE A 67 -15.56 6.13 -27.94
CA ILE A 67 -16.77 6.55 -27.23
C ILE A 67 -17.22 5.48 -26.24
N ILE A 68 -17.33 4.21 -26.66
CA ILE A 68 -17.71 3.10 -25.79
C ILE A 68 -16.70 2.95 -24.64
N PHE A 69 -15.41 3.07 -24.92
CA PHE A 69 -14.36 2.99 -23.92
C PHE A 69 -14.48 4.11 -22.87
N VAL A 70 -14.67 5.36 -23.32
CA VAL A 70 -14.85 6.52 -22.44
C VAL A 70 -16.10 6.38 -21.58
N PHE A 71 -17.22 5.91 -22.15
CA PHE A 71 -18.44 5.68 -21.38
C PHE A 71 -18.32 4.53 -20.38
N ASN A 72 -17.60 3.46 -20.72
CA ASN A 72 -17.38 2.33 -19.80
C ASN A 72 -16.39 2.66 -18.65
N LEU A 73 -15.46 3.58 -18.86
CA LEU A 73 -14.54 4.01 -17.80
C LEU A 73 -15.25 4.75 -16.67
N LYS A 74 -16.55 5.06 -16.79
CA LYS A 74 -17.28 5.86 -15.78
C LYS A 74 -16.46 7.08 -15.35
N ILE A 75 -15.84 7.77 -16.30
CA ILE A 75 -15.03 8.95 -16.01
C ILE A 75 -15.97 9.99 -15.42
N ASP A 76 -15.95 10.11 -14.12
CA ASP A 76 -16.62 11.19 -13.42
C ASP A 76 -15.75 12.44 -13.58
N PHE A 77 -16.13 13.29 -14.54
CA PHE A 77 -15.42 14.54 -14.81
C PHE A 77 -15.31 15.43 -13.57
N LYS A 78 -16.28 15.35 -12.66
CA LYS A 78 -16.22 16.06 -11.37
C LYS A 78 -15.05 15.57 -10.52
N ASN A 79 -14.75 14.27 -10.57
CA ASN A 79 -13.58 13.71 -9.88
C ASN A 79 -12.26 14.09 -10.53
N ILE A 80 -12.22 14.29 -11.86
CA ILE A 80 -10.99 14.74 -12.54
C ILE A 80 -10.58 16.14 -12.04
N TYR A 81 -11.52 17.07 -11.96
CA TYR A 81 -11.24 18.41 -11.40
C TYR A 81 -10.81 18.31 -9.94
N SER A 82 -11.50 17.52 -9.11
CA SER A 82 -11.11 17.33 -7.72
C SER A 82 -9.75 16.63 -7.55
N HIS A 83 -9.35 15.80 -8.50
CA HIS A 83 -8.01 15.20 -8.51
C HIS A 83 -6.93 16.19 -8.91
N SER A 84 -7.22 17.11 -9.85
CA SER A 84 -6.29 18.19 -10.21
C SER A 84 -6.04 19.13 -9.03
N ASP A 85 -7.11 19.54 -8.33
CA ASP A 85 -7.00 20.39 -7.15
C ASP A 85 -6.23 19.68 -6.03
N ARG A 86 -6.58 18.42 -5.75
CA ARG A 86 -5.85 17.58 -4.77
C ARG A 86 -4.40 17.35 -5.16
N PHE A 87 -4.09 17.23 -6.45
CA PHE A 87 -2.71 17.05 -6.91
C PHE A 87 -1.89 18.34 -6.70
N ASN A 88 -2.47 19.51 -6.99
CA ASN A 88 -1.85 20.78 -6.72
C ASN A 88 -1.65 20.99 -5.21
N ASP A 89 -2.67 20.75 -4.41
CA ASP A 89 -2.57 20.79 -2.96
C ASP A 89 -1.47 19.85 -2.47
N PHE A 90 -1.44 18.59 -2.98
CA PHE A 90 -0.44 17.61 -2.63
C PHE A 90 1.00 18.04 -2.91
N ILE A 91 1.27 18.77 -3.99
CA ILE A 91 2.63 19.27 -4.32
C ILE A 91 3.08 20.42 -3.40
N PHE A 92 2.15 21.24 -2.93
CA PHE A 92 2.44 22.45 -2.17
C PHE A 92 2.18 22.35 -0.66
N LEU A 93 1.65 21.22 -0.18
CA LEU A 93 1.45 20.96 1.25
C LEU A 93 2.81 20.87 1.98
N GLU A 94 2.88 21.44 3.16
CA GLU A 94 4.01 21.23 4.06
C GLU A 94 4.00 19.78 4.60
N ASP A 95 5.18 19.23 4.90
CA ASP A 95 5.34 17.84 5.38
C ASP A 95 4.36 17.46 6.50
N LYS A 96 4.06 18.38 7.41
CA LYS A 96 3.12 18.17 8.52
C LYS A 96 1.66 18.05 8.08
N GLU A 97 1.28 18.60 6.93
CA GLU A 97 -0.10 18.58 6.41
C GLU A 97 -0.45 17.26 5.74
N TYR A 98 0.58 16.46 5.37
CA TYR A 98 0.41 15.09 4.88
C TYR A 98 0.10 14.09 5.99
N LEU A 99 0.38 14.47 7.24
CA LEU A 99 0.19 13.60 8.39
C LEU A 99 -1.23 13.72 8.91
N SER A 100 -1.80 12.60 9.35
CA SER A 100 -3.02 12.64 10.15
C SER A 100 -2.77 13.37 11.47
N GLU A 101 -3.84 13.86 12.11
CA GLU A 101 -3.74 14.49 13.43
C GLU A 101 -3.02 13.59 14.45
N ASP A 102 -3.32 12.29 14.42
CA ASP A 102 -2.66 11.29 15.27
C ASP A 102 -1.17 11.15 14.97
N GLN A 103 -0.78 11.18 13.70
CA GLN A 103 0.62 11.13 13.29
C GLN A 103 1.37 12.41 13.65
N ASN A 104 0.77 13.57 13.44
CA ASN A 104 1.34 14.86 13.85
C ASN A 104 1.56 14.87 15.37
N TYR A 105 0.54 14.50 16.13
CA TYR A 105 0.65 14.40 17.57
C TYR A 105 1.76 13.45 18.02
N LEU A 106 1.87 12.30 17.37
CA LEU A 106 2.91 11.31 17.66
C LEU A 106 4.31 11.87 17.39
N VAL A 107 4.50 12.53 16.24
CA VAL A 107 5.80 13.12 15.90
C VAL A 107 6.17 14.24 16.89
N GLU A 108 5.26 15.12 17.23
CA GLU A 108 5.54 16.25 18.11
C GLU A 108 5.77 15.82 19.57
N ASN A 109 4.96 14.88 20.07
CA ASN A 109 4.95 14.55 21.50
C ASN A 109 5.76 13.30 21.84
N MET A 110 5.94 12.37 20.90
CA MET A 110 6.70 11.14 21.17
C MET A 110 8.15 11.24 20.75
N LYS A 111 8.48 11.99 19.72
CA LYS A 111 9.86 12.13 19.26
C LYS A 111 10.84 12.52 20.37
N PRO A 112 10.54 13.49 21.25
CA PRO A 112 11.44 13.81 22.38
C PRO A 112 11.63 12.65 23.37
N LEU A 113 10.57 11.84 23.58
CA LEU A 113 10.64 10.67 24.47
C LEU A 113 11.49 9.53 23.90
N LEU A 114 11.66 9.53 22.57
CA LEU A 114 12.41 8.49 21.86
C LEU A 114 13.88 8.87 21.62
N GLU A 115 14.31 10.09 21.97
CA GLU A 115 15.69 10.55 21.74
C GLU A 115 16.74 9.63 22.38
N ASN A 116 16.44 9.10 23.55
CA ASN A 116 17.34 8.23 24.31
C ASN A 116 17.34 6.76 23.84
N TYR A 117 16.62 6.42 22.77
CA TYR A 117 16.55 5.06 22.24
C TYR A 117 17.15 5.02 20.85
N ASP A 118 18.05 4.07 20.59
CA ASP A 118 18.72 3.92 19.30
C ASP A 118 17.78 3.41 18.21
N CYS A 119 16.81 2.58 18.58
CA CYS A 119 15.81 2.03 17.67
C CYS A 119 14.43 1.93 18.32
N ILE A 120 13.42 1.75 17.53
CA ILE A 120 12.03 1.50 17.93
C ILE A 120 11.56 0.18 17.34
N GLN A 121 10.79 -0.62 18.08
CA GLN A 121 10.09 -1.77 17.49
C GLN A 121 8.63 -1.42 17.28
N LEU A 122 8.15 -1.65 16.08
CA LEU A 122 6.76 -1.41 15.76
C LEU A 122 5.90 -2.66 15.98
N PHE A 123 4.73 -2.46 16.59
CA PHE A 123 3.65 -3.43 16.64
C PHE A 123 2.34 -2.74 16.28
N THR A 124 2.32 -2.17 15.07
CA THR A 124 1.23 -1.39 14.48
C THR A 124 1.19 -1.60 12.98
N TYR A 125 0.08 -1.27 12.34
CA TYR A 125 -0.04 -1.28 10.88
C TYR A 125 0.61 -0.06 10.21
N ASP A 126 0.98 0.96 10.96
CA ASP A 126 1.62 2.17 10.43
C ASP A 126 3.14 1.97 10.26
N ALA A 127 3.52 1.53 9.08
CA ALA A 127 4.93 1.30 8.72
C ALA A 127 5.71 2.61 8.43
N ALA A 128 5.05 3.77 8.39
CA ALA A 128 5.72 5.06 8.16
C ALA A 128 6.43 5.59 9.42
N LEU A 129 6.09 5.09 10.60
CA LEU A 129 6.59 5.62 11.87
C LEU A 129 8.12 5.68 12.01
N PRO A 130 8.92 4.70 11.57
CA PRO A 130 10.38 4.80 11.66
C PRO A 130 10.91 6.01 10.90
N TYR A 131 10.33 6.28 9.73
CA TYR A 131 10.67 7.44 8.93
C TYR A 131 10.24 8.75 9.61
N LEU A 132 9.00 8.83 10.07
CA LEU A 132 8.44 10.02 10.72
C LEU A 132 9.18 10.37 12.03
N LEU A 133 9.51 9.37 12.81
CA LEU A 133 10.22 9.52 14.07
C LEU A 133 11.74 9.63 13.89
N LYS A 134 12.26 9.44 12.67
CA LYS A 134 13.69 9.41 12.33
C LYS A 134 14.47 8.40 13.20
N LYS A 135 13.87 7.23 13.44
CA LYS A 135 14.44 6.13 14.21
C LYS A 135 14.34 4.83 13.42
N PRO A 136 15.43 4.04 13.34
CA PRO A 136 15.37 2.73 12.72
C PRO A 136 14.47 1.78 13.51
N ASN A 137 13.92 0.79 12.84
CA ASN A 137 13.26 -0.31 13.53
C ASN A 137 14.31 -1.23 14.16
N CYS A 138 14.04 -1.76 15.37
CA CYS A 138 15.01 -2.61 16.09
C CYS A 138 15.22 -3.96 15.41
N THR A 139 14.24 -4.43 14.65
CA THR A 139 14.33 -5.70 13.91
C THR A 139 13.99 -5.50 12.44
N LYS A 140 14.18 -6.53 11.62
CA LYS A 140 13.76 -6.54 10.22
C LYS A 140 12.23 -6.46 10.02
N TYR A 141 11.44 -6.67 11.07
CA TYR A 141 9.99 -6.69 11.06
C TYR A 141 9.39 -5.29 11.34
N TYR A 142 9.64 -4.35 10.46
CA TYR A 142 9.04 -3.01 10.49
C TYR A 142 7.62 -2.98 9.92
N PHE A 143 7.25 -4.01 9.16
CA PHE A 143 5.94 -4.15 8.54
C PHE A 143 5.23 -5.37 9.12
N ILE A 144 4.25 -5.11 9.98
CA ILE A 144 3.62 -6.15 10.81
C ILE A 144 2.90 -7.24 10.01
N TYR A 145 2.49 -6.96 8.78
CA TYR A 145 1.89 -7.98 7.90
C TYR A 145 2.85 -9.11 7.52
N SER A 146 4.16 -8.88 7.68
CA SER A 146 5.17 -9.94 7.45
C SER A 146 5.16 -11.03 8.55
N LEU A 147 4.41 -10.85 9.64
CA LEU A 147 4.26 -11.82 10.73
C LEU A 147 3.17 -12.87 10.46
N GLY A 148 2.97 -13.26 9.20
CA GLY A 148 1.87 -14.13 8.79
C GLY A 148 1.90 -15.54 9.38
N SER A 149 3.08 -16.06 9.71
CA SER A 149 3.22 -17.41 10.26
C SER A 149 3.65 -17.40 11.73
N VAL A 150 3.43 -18.53 12.41
CA VAL A 150 3.94 -18.75 13.77
C VAL A 150 5.48 -18.64 13.82
N ASN A 151 6.15 -19.09 12.76
CA ASN A 151 7.61 -19.03 12.68
C ASN A 151 8.10 -17.58 12.60
N ASP A 152 7.42 -16.72 11.82
CA ASP A 152 7.79 -15.30 11.73
C ASP A 152 7.57 -14.58 13.07
N GLN A 153 6.49 -14.90 13.77
CA GLN A 153 6.23 -14.36 15.10
C GLN A 153 7.32 -14.78 16.11
N ASN A 154 7.73 -16.05 16.09
CA ASN A 154 8.80 -16.54 16.95
C ASN A 154 10.16 -15.96 16.54
N ASP A 155 10.42 -15.76 15.26
CA ASP A 155 11.66 -15.11 14.79
C ASP A 155 11.71 -13.64 15.22
N LEU A 156 10.60 -12.90 15.13
CA LEU A 156 10.54 -11.55 15.70
C LEU A 156 10.89 -11.56 17.18
N ILE A 157 10.28 -12.43 17.98
CA ILE A 157 10.54 -12.52 19.43
C ILE A 157 12.02 -12.74 19.72
N LYS A 158 12.68 -13.66 19.00
CA LYS A 158 14.12 -13.90 19.14
C LYS A 158 14.96 -12.65 18.85
N ASN A 159 14.55 -11.86 17.84
CA ASN A 159 15.25 -10.64 17.46
C ASN A 159 14.94 -9.44 18.37
N MET A 160 13.97 -9.55 19.28
CA MET A 160 13.61 -8.49 20.22
C MET A 160 14.41 -8.49 21.52
N ASN A 161 15.43 -9.33 21.69
CA ASN A 161 16.18 -9.45 22.93
C ASN A 161 16.78 -8.10 23.38
N ASP A 162 17.31 -7.32 22.46
CA ASP A 162 17.95 -6.02 22.73
C ASP A 162 16.96 -4.84 22.55
N THR A 163 15.69 -5.13 22.29
CA THR A 163 14.67 -4.11 22.15
C THR A 163 14.23 -3.59 23.50
N SER A 164 14.33 -2.29 23.70
CA SER A 164 13.93 -1.63 24.95
C SER A 164 12.54 -1.00 24.88
N LEU A 165 12.01 -0.80 23.66
CA LEU A 165 10.79 -0.04 23.41
C LEU A 165 9.98 -0.64 22.27
N VAL A 166 8.67 -0.78 22.47
CA VAL A 166 7.69 -1.19 21.45
C VAL A 166 6.59 -0.15 21.34
N ILE A 167 6.30 0.28 20.11
CA ILE A 167 5.20 1.19 19.80
C ILE A 167 3.99 0.38 19.32
N TYR A 168 2.88 0.57 20.03
CA TYR A 168 1.57 -0.01 19.74
C TYR A 168 0.60 1.06 19.24
N SER A 169 -0.31 0.69 18.33
CA SER A 169 -1.51 1.49 18.07
C SER A 169 -2.78 0.67 18.26
N GLY A 170 -3.89 1.37 18.50
CA GLY A 170 -5.22 0.80 18.46
C GLY A 170 -5.79 0.59 17.06
N GLN A 171 -5.05 0.98 16.02
CA GLN A 171 -5.49 0.87 14.63
C GLN A 171 -5.83 -0.57 14.27
N THR A 172 -6.82 -0.71 13.40
CA THR A 172 -7.23 -1.99 12.82
C THR A 172 -6.86 -2.06 11.34
N ASP A 173 -6.72 -3.29 10.84
CA ASP A 173 -6.60 -3.52 9.40
C ASP A 173 -7.93 -3.27 8.67
N ASN A 174 -7.94 -3.44 7.35
CA ASN A 174 -9.11 -3.27 6.51
C ASN A 174 -10.29 -4.20 6.88
N TRP A 175 -10.07 -5.20 7.71
CA TRP A 175 -11.07 -6.14 8.21
C TRP A 175 -11.48 -5.87 9.68
N GLY A 176 -11.04 -4.75 10.23
CA GLY A 176 -11.34 -4.36 11.62
C GLY A 176 -10.58 -5.14 12.69
N THR A 177 -9.50 -5.83 12.31
CA THR A 177 -8.69 -6.63 13.25
C THR A 177 -7.45 -5.87 13.68
N SER A 178 -7.26 -5.72 14.99
CA SER A 178 -6.04 -5.10 15.53
C SER A 178 -4.84 -6.07 15.49
N PRO A 179 -3.59 -5.54 15.45
CA PRO A 179 -2.38 -6.36 15.51
C PRO A 179 -2.36 -7.29 16.72
N GLN A 180 -2.85 -6.83 17.86
CA GLN A 180 -2.90 -7.56 19.12
C GLN A 180 -3.77 -8.83 19.04
N LYS A 181 -4.86 -8.77 18.28
CA LYS A 181 -5.75 -9.92 18.05
C LYS A 181 -5.19 -10.85 17.00
N LYS A 182 -4.51 -10.31 15.98
CA LYS A 182 -4.01 -11.08 14.85
C LYS A 182 -2.72 -11.84 15.17
N PHE A 183 -1.80 -11.21 15.91
CA PHE A 183 -0.46 -11.74 16.21
C PHE A 183 -0.33 -12.01 17.71
N THR A 184 -1.10 -12.97 18.21
CA THR A 184 -1.27 -13.25 19.65
C THR A 184 0.03 -13.67 20.34
N ILE A 185 0.90 -14.40 19.64
CA ILE A 185 2.18 -14.89 20.22
C ILE A 185 3.08 -13.70 20.56
N VAL A 186 3.27 -12.79 19.60
CA VAL A 186 4.06 -11.57 19.81
C VAL A 186 3.41 -10.67 20.84
N ASN A 187 2.08 -10.52 20.79
CA ASN A 187 1.36 -9.69 21.75
C ASN A 187 1.53 -10.19 23.19
N ASN A 188 1.45 -11.50 23.41
CA ASN A 188 1.66 -12.10 24.72
C ASN A 188 3.09 -11.87 25.22
N TYR A 189 4.09 -12.09 24.37
CA TYR A 189 5.48 -11.81 24.70
C TYR A 189 5.71 -10.35 25.06
N ILE A 190 5.20 -9.41 24.27
CA ILE A 190 5.37 -7.98 24.58
C ILE A 190 4.66 -7.63 25.90
N ASN A 191 3.53 -8.24 26.20
CA ASN A 191 2.82 -7.98 27.46
C ASN A 191 3.55 -8.55 28.68
N SER A 192 4.31 -9.66 28.55
CA SER A 192 5.11 -10.24 29.63
C SER A 192 6.42 -9.49 29.86
N GLU A 193 7.12 -9.12 28.79
CA GLU A 193 8.48 -8.55 28.88
C GLU A 193 8.51 -7.04 29.03
N PHE A 194 7.50 -6.33 28.49
CA PHE A 194 7.45 -4.86 28.51
C PHE A 194 6.37 -4.39 29.47
N SER A 195 6.76 -4.30 30.75
CA SER A 195 5.83 -4.05 31.88
C SER A 195 5.37 -2.60 31.99
N LYS A 196 6.22 -1.63 31.62
CA LYS A 196 5.89 -0.21 31.75
C LYS A 196 5.15 0.27 30.51
N THR A 197 4.01 0.91 30.70
CA THR A 197 3.19 1.40 29.59
C THR A 197 2.95 2.90 29.74
N LYS A 198 3.30 3.67 28.69
CA LYS A 198 2.89 5.06 28.54
C LYS A 198 1.82 5.11 27.43
N LYS A 199 0.64 5.61 27.77
CA LYS A 199 -0.46 5.78 26.80
C LYS A 199 -0.56 7.25 26.38
N ARG A 200 -0.73 7.49 25.07
CA ARG A 200 -0.96 8.81 24.48
C ARG A 200 -1.89 8.65 23.30
N LEU A 201 -3.12 9.17 23.41
CA LEU A 201 -4.22 8.94 22.44
C LEU A 201 -4.39 7.44 22.20
N ASP A 202 -4.43 7.02 20.93
CA ASP A 202 -4.52 5.62 20.53
C ASP A 202 -3.16 4.88 20.56
N TRP A 203 -2.10 5.61 20.82
CA TRP A 203 -0.75 5.06 20.89
C TRP A 203 -0.39 4.60 22.30
N LYS A 204 0.30 3.49 22.37
CA LYS A 204 0.91 2.97 23.59
C LYS A 204 2.37 2.71 23.33
N ILE A 205 3.23 3.22 24.20
CA ILE A 205 4.64 2.85 24.25
C ILE A 205 4.80 1.86 25.38
N LYS A 206 5.33 0.71 25.07
CA LYS A 206 5.71 -0.29 26.06
C LYS A 206 7.22 -0.29 26.21
N LEU A 207 7.67 -0.26 27.45
CA LEU A 207 9.09 -0.25 27.84
C LEU A 207 9.41 -1.50 28.65
N ARG A 208 10.58 -2.04 28.42
CA ARG A 208 11.11 -3.16 29.18
C ARG A 208 11.51 -2.73 30.59
#